data_7a5fb41ff93a238fa79a45978fe886dc
#
_entry.id   7a5fb41ff93a238fa79a45978fe886dc
#
_cell.length_a   1.000
_cell.length_b   1.000
_cell.length_c   1.000
_cell.angle_alpha   90.00
_cell.angle_beta   90.00
_cell.angle_gamma   90.00
#
_symmetry.space_group_name_H-M   'P 1'
#
loop_
_entity.id
_entity.type
_entity.pdbx_description
1 polymer ?
#
loop_
_entity_poly.entity_id
_entity_poly.type
_entity_poly.pdbx_seq_one_letter_code
_entity_poly.pdbx_strand_id
1 'polypeptide(L)'
;CKNASFTIDDITTKPVKKSPAPPFTTSTLQQEAARKLGYSVSQTMMIAQRLYESGLITYMRTDSVNLSDLALGTAKEAIFETYGEKYYKFRQYHTKSKGAQEAHEAIRPTYISNVEAGSSSQEKKLYELIRKRTIACQMADAELERTTISVGISGQTERFVAVGEVISFEGFLQVYMESNDDETE
;
A
#
# COMPACT_ATOMS: atom_id res chain seq x y z
N CYS A 1 -9.75 39.45 7.72
CA CYS A 1 -10.18 39.03 6.37
C CYS A 1 -11.57 39.57 5.92
N LYS A 2 -12.41 40.16 6.80
CA LYS A 2 -13.79 40.58 6.42
C LYS A 2 -13.87 41.62 5.28
N ASN A 3 -12.80 42.37 5.02
CA ASN A 3 -12.75 43.39 3.95
C ASN A 3 -11.55 43.20 3.01
N ALA A 4 -10.94 42.03 3.00
CA ALA A 4 -9.81 41.74 2.15
C ALA A 4 -10.29 41.24 0.78
N SER A 5 -9.58 41.61 -0.28
CA SER A 5 -9.71 40.99 -1.59
C SER A 5 -8.74 39.82 -1.69
N PHE A 6 -9.15 38.77 -2.39
CA PHE A 6 -8.37 37.57 -2.62
C PHE A 6 -8.02 37.48 -4.10
N THR A 7 -6.77 37.22 -4.39
CA THR A 7 -6.27 37.12 -5.77
C THR A 7 -5.49 35.83 -5.93
N ILE A 8 -5.73 35.08 -6.99
CA ILE A 8 -4.89 33.96 -7.34
C ILE A 8 -3.56 34.51 -7.84
N ASP A 9 -2.49 34.27 -7.09
CA ASP A 9 -1.16 34.73 -7.42
C ASP A 9 -0.41 33.75 -8.31
N ASP A 10 -0.62 32.46 -8.11
CA ASP A 10 0.07 31.38 -8.84
C ASP A 10 -0.75 30.10 -8.87
N ILE A 11 -0.64 29.37 -9.99
CA ILE A 11 -1.18 28.03 -10.19
C ILE A 11 -0.06 27.19 -10.80
N THR A 12 0.43 26.22 -10.06
CA THR A 12 1.49 25.32 -10.52
C THR A 12 1.01 23.87 -10.53
N THR A 13 1.10 23.22 -11.69
CA THR A 13 0.81 21.78 -11.83
C THR A 13 2.10 21.01 -12.05
N LYS A 14 2.31 19.95 -11.27
CA LYS A 14 3.50 19.08 -11.36
C LYS A 14 3.10 17.62 -11.38
N PRO A 15 3.75 16.79 -12.22
CA PRO A 15 3.58 15.34 -12.15
C PRO A 15 4.17 14.79 -10.83
N VAL A 16 3.46 13.87 -10.20
CA VAL A 16 3.87 13.16 -8.98
C VAL A 16 3.70 11.67 -9.21
N LYS A 17 4.67 10.87 -8.77
CA LYS A 17 4.57 9.41 -8.77
C LYS A 17 4.51 8.90 -7.32
N LYS A 18 3.57 7.99 -7.06
CA LYS A 18 3.49 7.25 -5.81
C LYS A 18 3.86 5.79 -6.07
N SER A 19 4.79 5.25 -5.30
CA SER A 19 5.21 3.85 -5.40
C SER A 19 4.53 3.02 -4.32
N PRO A 20 4.23 1.74 -4.59
CA PRO A 20 3.64 0.86 -3.59
C PRO A 20 4.63 0.57 -2.46
N ALA A 21 4.09 0.33 -1.28
CA ALA A 21 4.86 -0.11 -0.14
C ALA A 21 5.33 -1.57 -0.30
N PRO A 22 6.41 -1.99 0.41
CA PRO A 22 6.91 -3.37 0.41
C PRO A 22 5.85 -4.37 0.89
N PRO A 23 6.02 -5.68 0.64
CA PRO A 23 5.18 -6.71 1.23
C PRO A 23 5.26 -6.66 2.77
N PHE A 24 4.30 -7.27 3.43
CA PHE A 24 4.18 -7.17 4.88
C PHE A 24 5.29 -7.87 5.66
N THR A 25 5.76 -7.17 6.68
CA THR A 25 6.39 -7.73 7.88
C THR A 25 5.36 -7.90 8.99
N THR A 26 5.72 -8.54 10.10
CA THR A 26 4.85 -8.63 11.29
C THR A 26 4.35 -7.26 11.73
N SER A 27 5.26 -6.28 11.86
CA SER A 27 4.92 -4.93 12.33
C SER A 27 3.97 -4.20 11.38
N THR A 28 4.26 -4.20 10.07
CA THR A 28 3.42 -3.49 9.09
C THR A 28 2.06 -4.16 8.90
N LEU A 29 1.98 -5.51 9.01
CA LEU A 29 0.70 -6.22 8.98
C LEU A 29 -0.18 -5.82 10.18
N GLN A 30 0.39 -5.75 11.38
CA GLN A 30 -0.32 -5.34 12.59
C GLN A 30 -0.89 -3.93 12.46
N GLN A 31 -0.10 -2.99 11.93
CA GLN A 31 -0.52 -1.59 11.73
C GLN A 31 -1.68 -1.50 10.73
N GLU A 32 -1.55 -2.11 9.57
CA GLU A 32 -2.59 -2.04 8.53
C GLU A 32 -3.85 -2.83 8.90
N ALA A 33 -3.73 -3.96 9.61
CA ALA A 33 -4.88 -4.69 10.12
C ALA A 33 -5.63 -3.87 11.18
N ALA A 34 -4.93 -3.12 12.02
CA ALA A 34 -5.58 -2.22 12.99
C ALA A 34 -6.33 -1.09 12.26
N ARG A 35 -5.71 -0.43 11.29
CA ARG A 35 -6.30 0.70 10.55
C ARG A 35 -7.47 0.27 9.68
N LYS A 36 -7.31 -0.79 8.88
CA LYS A 36 -8.31 -1.21 7.87
C LYS A 36 -9.37 -2.17 8.39
N LEU A 37 -9.04 -3.01 9.35
CA LEU A 37 -9.92 -4.08 9.84
C LEU A 37 -10.35 -3.87 11.29
N GLY A 38 -9.75 -2.91 12.01
CA GLY A 38 -10.01 -2.68 13.43
C GLY A 38 -9.51 -3.82 14.34
N TYR A 39 -8.54 -4.62 13.87
CA TYR A 39 -8.02 -5.76 14.63
C TYR A 39 -6.93 -5.30 15.60
N SER A 40 -7.01 -5.79 16.86
CA SER A 40 -5.91 -5.62 17.80
C SER A 40 -4.66 -6.40 17.34
N VAL A 41 -3.51 -6.05 17.89
CA VAL A 41 -2.23 -6.76 17.63
C VAL A 41 -2.37 -8.27 17.93
N SER A 42 -2.94 -8.62 19.08
CA SER A 42 -3.13 -10.02 19.49
C SER A 42 -4.10 -10.76 18.57
N GLN A 43 -5.19 -10.12 18.19
CA GLN A 43 -6.17 -10.67 17.26
C GLN A 43 -5.56 -10.91 15.88
N THR A 44 -4.82 -9.94 15.35
CA THR A 44 -4.11 -10.06 14.06
C THR A 44 -3.16 -11.25 14.07
N MET A 45 -2.36 -11.39 15.13
CA MET A 45 -1.39 -12.48 15.21
C MET A 45 -2.05 -13.84 15.39
N MET A 46 -3.15 -13.93 16.13
CA MET A 46 -3.91 -15.18 16.28
C MET A 46 -4.50 -15.63 14.93
N ILE A 47 -5.07 -14.69 14.16
CA ILE A 47 -5.66 -14.98 12.85
C ILE A 47 -4.56 -15.36 11.85
N ALA A 48 -3.45 -14.60 11.84
CA ALA A 48 -2.31 -14.90 10.96
C ALA A 48 -1.71 -16.28 11.26
N GLN A 49 -1.64 -16.67 12.54
CA GLN A 49 -1.20 -18.01 12.94
C GLN A 49 -2.09 -19.09 12.33
N ARG A 50 -3.41 -18.96 12.42
CA ARG A 50 -4.36 -19.92 11.81
C ARG A 50 -4.20 -20.02 10.31
N LEU A 51 -4.05 -18.88 9.61
CA LEU A 51 -3.79 -18.87 8.17
C LEU A 51 -2.48 -19.58 7.82
N TYR A 52 -1.43 -19.38 8.60
CA TYR A 52 -0.15 -20.06 8.43
C TYR A 52 -0.27 -21.58 8.68
N GLU A 53 -0.89 -21.98 9.80
CA GLU A 53 -1.09 -23.39 10.14
C GLU A 53 -1.96 -24.13 9.12
N SER A 54 -2.86 -23.41 8.43
CA SER A 54 -3.65 -23.91 7.32
C SER A 54 -2.90 -23.88 5.98
N GLY A 55 -1.63 -23.48 5.94
CA GLY A 55 -0.82 -23.42 4.74
C GLY A 55 -1.20 -22.32 3.74
N LEU A 56 -1.95 -21.29 4.18
CA LEU A 56 -2.50 -20.26 3.30
C LEU A 56 -1.57 -19.05 3.14
N ILE A 57 -0.71 -18.78 4.10
CA ILE A 57 0.29 -17.72 4.06
C ILE A 57 1.65 -18.24 4.53
N THR A 58 2.71 -17.49 4.20
CA THR A 58 4.06 -17.69 4.75
C THR A 58 4.11 -17.37 6.24
N TYR A 59 5.23 -17.68 6.90
CA TYR A 59 5.37 -17.48 8.33
C TYR A 59 5.16 -16.01 8.74
N MET A 60 4.26 -15.80 9.70
CA MET A 60 3.78 -14.47 10.06
C MET A 60 4.68 -13.71 11.05
N ARG A 61 5.72 -14.34 11.59
CA ARG A 61 6.71 -13.68 12.47
C ARG A 61 8.00 -13.45 11.70
N THR A 62 8.06 -12.35 11.00
CA THR A 62 9.21 -11.98 10.15
C THR A 62 9.37 -10.47 10.08
N ASP A 63 10.59 -10.02 9.98
CA ASP A 63 10.97 -8.64 9.66
C ASP A 63 11.42 -8.50 8.19
N SER A 64 11.39 -9.62 7.44
CA SER A 64 11.80 -9.67 6.05
C SER A 64 10.74 -9.08 5.12
N VAL A 65 11.20 -8.33 4.13
CA VAL A 65 10.42 -7.84 2.98
C VAL A 65 10.80 -8.57 1.68
N ASN A 66 11.62 -9.62 1.77
CA ASN A 66 12.06 -10.37 0.60
C ASN A 66 10.94 -11.24 0.06
N LEU A 67 10.87 -11.38 -1.25
CA LEU A 67 10.03 -12.35 -1.95
C LEU A 67 10.90 -13.30 -2.74
N SER A 68 10.58 -14.59 -2.72
CA SER A 68 11.25 -15.59 -3.55
C SER A 68 10.95 -15.37 -5.03
N ASP A 69 11.80 -15.92 -5.90
CA ASP A 69 11.60 -15.87 -7.37
C ASP A 69 10.26 -16.48 -7.77
N LEU A 70 9.84 -17.56 -7.09
CA LEU A 70 8.52 -18.18 -7.30
C LEU A 70 7.38 -17.20 -6.96
N ALA A 71 7.48 -16.50 -5.83
CA ALA A 71 6.47 -15.51 -5.43
C ALA A 71 6.41 -14.34 -6.42
N LEU A 72 7.56 -13.86 -6.87
CA LEU A 72 7.65 -12.79 -7.87
C LEU A 72 7.07 -13.22 -9.22
N GLY A 73 7.35 -14.44 -9.67
CA GLY A 73 6.81 -15.00 -10.91
C GLY A 73 5.29 -15.14 -10.86
N THR A 74 4.75 -15.73 -9.81
CA THR A 74 3.30 -15.92 -9.66
C THR A 74 2.55 -14.60 -9.47
N ALA A 75 3.15 -13.61 -8.81
CA ALA A 75 2.59 -12.27 -8.71
C ALA A 75 2.52 -11.58 -10.08
N LYS A 76 3.57 -11.71 -10.89
CA LYS A 76 3.60 -11.21 -12.27
C LYS A 76 2.47 -11.79 -13.11
N GLU A 77 2.32 -13.11 -13.09
CA GLU A 77 1.26 -13.80 -13.82
C GLU A 77 -0.13 -13.30 -13.40
N ALA A 78 -0.40 -13.24 -12.10
CA ALA A 78 -1.66 -12.75 -11.57
C ALA A 78 -1.97 -11.30 -11.99
N ILE A 79 -0.96 -10.43 -12.03
CA ILE A 79 -1.11 -9.04 -12.49
C ILE A 79 -1.41 -9.00 -13.99
N PHE A 80 -0.69 -9.77 -14.79
CA PHE A 80 -0.89 -9.80 -16.25
C PHE A 80 -2.31 -10.29 -16.60
N GLU A 81 -2.77 -11.35 -15.96
CA GLU A 81 -4.09 -11.93 -16.20
C GLU A 81 -5.25 -11.01 -15.75
N THR A 82 -5.08 -10.31 -14.63
CA THR A 82 -6.18 -9.54 -14.03
C THR A 82 -6.20 -8.08 -14.47
N TYR A 83 -5.02 -7.44 -14.61
CA TYR A 83 -4.90 -5.99 -14.84
C TYR A 83 -4.22 -5.64 -16.16
N GLY A 84 -3.46 -6.56 -16.73
CA GLY A 84 -2.68 -6.38 -17.94
C GLY A 84 -1.24 -5.92 -17.67
N GLU A 85 -0.41 -6.07 -18.69
CA GLU A 85 1.05 -5.88 -18.61
C GLU A 85 1.46 -4.48 -18.14
N LYS A 86 0.73 -3.43 -18.54
CA LYS A 86 1.02 -2.04 -18.16
C LYS A 86 0.99 -1.78 -16.67
N TYR A 87 0.29 -2.62 -15.90
CA TYR A 87 0.21 -2.52 -14.43
C TYR A 87 1.34 -3.24 -13.71
N TYR A 88 2.19 -3.97 -14.40
CA TYR A 88 3.30 -4.68 -13.78
C TYR A 88 4.57 -3.84 -13.77
N LYS A 89 5.27 -3.88 -12.62
CA LYS A 89 6.61 -3.33 -12.47
C LYS A 89 7.40 -4.19 -11.50
N PHE A 90 8.42 -4.87 -11.99
CA PHE A 90 9.30 -5.68 -11.15
C PHE A 90 9.96 -4.83 -10.07
N ARG A 91 9.93 -5.32 -8.83
CA ARG A 91 10.65 -4.76 -7.69
C ARG A 91 11.20 -5.88 -6.82
N GLN A 92 12.49 -5.81 -6.53
CA GLN A 92 13.13 -6.64 -5.52
C GLN A 92 13.31 -5.81 -4.26
N TYR A 93 12.63 -6.22 -3.20
CA TYR A 93 12.80 -5.61 -1.89
C TYR A 93 13.85 -6.37 -1.09
N HIS A 94 14.67 -5.64 -0.35
CA HIS A 94 15.73 -6.21 0.49
C HIS A 94 15.59 -5.70 1.91
N THR A 95 15.68 -6.60 2.87
CA THR A 95 15.68 -6.25 4.29
C THR A 95 16.98 -5.57 4.65
N LYS A 96 16.91 -4.41 5.29
CA LYS A 96 18.09 -3.59 5.63
C LYS A 96 18.75 -3.96 6.96
N SER A 97 18.17 -4.87 7.75
CA SER A 97 18.71 -5.25 9.07
C SER A 97 19.97 -6.11 8.93
N LYS A 98 21.03 -5.69 9.58
CA LYS A 98 22.25 -6.50 9.75
C LYS A 98 21.91 -7.68 10.66
N GLY A 99 21.78 -8.88 10.09
CA GLY A 99 21.45 -10.10 10.82
C GLY A 99 20.11 -10.74 10.46
N ALA A 100 19.32 -10.13 9.54
CA ALA A 100 18.21 -10.85 8.94
C ALA A 100 18.76 -12.09 8.22
N GLN A 101 18.35 -13.28 8.67
CA GLN A 101 18.69 -14.51 7.97
C GLN A 101 18.10 -14.41 6.56
N GLU A 102 18.93 -14.51 5.53
CA GLU A 102 18.55 -14.42 4.09
C GLU A 102 17.43 -15.40 3.70
N ALA A 103 17.15 -16.39 4.54
CA ALA A 103 16.16 -17.44 4.31
C ALA A 103 14.70 -17.04 4.63
N HIS A 104 14.43 -15.87 5.24
CA HIS A 104 13.06 -15.47 5.61
C HIS A 104 12.42 -14.64 4.50
N GLU A 105 11.20 -15.05 4.11
CA GLU A 105 10.34 -14.27 3.24
C GLU A 105 9.46 -13.29 4.03
N ALA A 106 8.89 -12.31 3.30
CA ALA A 106 7.79 -11.48 3.77
C ALA A 106 6.51 -12.32 4.00
N ILE A 107 5.53 -11.74 4.67
CA ILE A 107 4.20 -12.34 4.82
C ILE A 107 3.45 -12.19 3.50
N ARG A 108 3.15 -13.31 2.86
CA ARG A 108 2.47 -13.40 1.57
C ARG A 108 1.56 -14.63 1.48
N PRO A 109 0.60 -14.67 0.55
CA PRO A 109 -0.11 -15.90 0.24
C PRO A 109 0.83 -16.99 -0.21
N THR A 110 0.61 -18.23 0.20
CA THR A 110 1.33 -19.40 -0.33
C THR A 110 1.04 -19.56 -1.82
N TYR A 111 -0.24 -19.41 -2.19
CA TYR A 111 -0.72 -19.46 -3.58
C TYR A 111 -1.48 -18.18 -3.90
N ILE A 112 -0.87 -17.27 -4.64
CA ILE A 112 -1.45 -15.96 -4.97
C ILE A 112 -2.68 -16.06 -5.88
N SER A 113 -2.80 -17.18 -6.60
CA SER A 113 -3.97 -17.53 -7.44
C SER A 113 -5.24 -17.72 -6.62
N ASN A 114 -5.14 -18.10 -5.35
CA ASN A 114 -6.29 -18.18 -4.46
C ASN A 114 -6.79 -16.77 -4.14
N VAL A 115 -7.87 -16.35 -4.78
CA VAL A 115 -8.43 -15.01 -4.62
C VAL A 115 -8.98 -14.81 -3.21
N GLU A 116 -9.57 -15.85 -2.64
CA GLU A 116 -10.13 -15.88 -1.29
C GLU A 116 -9.67 -17.16 -0.56
N ALA A 117 -9.30 -17.01 0.71
CA ALA A 117 -8.94 -18.15 1.56
C ALA A 117 -9.22 -17.84 3.04
N GLY A 118 -9.39 -18.89 3.84
CA GLY A 118 -9.72 -18.81 5.27
C GLY A 118 -11.10 -19.37 5.58
N SER A 119 -11.28 -19.89 6.79
CA SER A 119 -12.50 -20.55 7.25
C SER A 119 -13.51 -19.56 7.86
N SER A 120 -13.03 -18.48 8.46
CA SER A 120 -13.86 -17.45 9.06
C SER A 120 -13.82 -16.15 8.27
N SER A 121 -14.82 -15.27 8.50
CA SER A 121 -14.84 -13.92 7.90
C SER A 121 -13.59 -13.11 8.28
N GLN A 122 -13.08 -13.27 9.50
CA GLN A 122 -11.88 -12.59 9.95
C GLN A 122 -10.62 -13.09 9.22
N GLU A 123 -10.51 -14.39 9.04
CA GLU A 123 -9.41 -14.99 8.27
C GLU A 123 -9.43 -14.56 6.82
N LYS A 124 -10.60 -14.56 6.17
CA LYS A 124 -10.78 -14.11 4.79
C LYS A 124 -10.35 -12.64 4.61
N LYS A 125 -10.76 -11.75 5.52
CA LYS A 125 -10.38 -10.33 5.48
C LYS A 125 -8.87 -10.12 5.65
N LEU A 126 -8.24 -10.83 6.58
CA LEU A 126 -6.81 -10.72 6.79
C LEU A 126 -6.02 -11.29 5.61
N TYR A 127 -6.46 -12.44 5.07
CA TYR A 127 -5.87 -13.02 3.87
C TYR A 127 -5.97 -12.09 2.65
N GLU A 128 -7.14 -11.48 2.44
CA GLU A 128 -7.36 -10.51 1.37
C GLU A 128 -6.42 -9.30 1.49
N LEU A 129 -6.25 -8.77 2.70
CA LEU A 129 -5.33 -7.67 2.98
C LEU A 129 -3.88 -8.05 2.62
N ILE A 130 -3.43 -9.23 3.04
CA ILE A 130 -2.08 -9.76 2.72
C ILE A 130 -1.92 -9.95 1.22
N ARG A 131 -2.90 -10.54 0.55
CA ARG A 131 -2.87 -10.80 -0.89
C ARG A 131 -2.80 -9.51 -1.70
N LYS A 132 -3.67 -8.55 -1.40
CA LYS A 132 -3.69 -7.24 -2.06
C LYS A 132 -2.35 -6.51 -1.92
N ARG A 133 -1.75 -6.52 -0.73
CA ARG A 133 -0.43 -5.90 -0.51
C ARG A 133 0.67 -6.58 -1.32
N THR A 134 0.66 -7.92 -1.38
CA THR A 134 1.62 -8.69 -2.16
C THR A 134 1.51 -8.41 -3.66
N ILE A 135 0.30 -8.31 -4.20
CA ILE A 135 0.08 -7.95 -5.61
C ILE A 135 0.53 -6.50 -5.85
N ALA A 136 0.06 -5.56 -5.04
CA ALA A 136 0.33 -4.14 -5.19
C ALA A 136 1.83 -3.83 -5.19
N CYS A 137 2.64 -4.52 -4.38
CA CYS A 137 4.08 -4.29 -4.31
C CYS A 137 4.81 -4.60 -5.63
N GLN A 138 4.23 -5.38 -6.53
CA GLN A 138 4.74 -5.70 -7.88
C GLN A 138 4.01 -4.96 -9.00
N MET A 139 3.13 -3.99 -8.65
CA MET A 139 2.42 -3.18 -9.64
C MET A 139 3.15 -1.88 -9.96
N ALA A 140 2.82 -1.29 -11.10
CA ALA A 140 3.35 -0.01 -11.55
C ALA A 140 3.01 1.12 -10.56
N ASP A 141 3.85 2.15 -10.54
CA ASP A 141 3.58 3.36 -9.76
C ASP A 141 2.27 4.01 -10.20
N ALA A 142 1.60 4.65 -9.26
CA ALA A 142 0.51 5.57 -9.60
C ALA A 142 1.09 6.89 -10.09
N GLU A 143 0.49 7.46 -11.13
CA GLU A 143 0.85 8.75 -11.69
C GLU A 143 -0.27 9.76 -11.42
N LEU A 144 0.09 10.89 -10.83
CA LEU A 144 -0.83 11.94 -10.42
C LEU A 144 -0.33 13.27 -10.94
N GLU A 145 -1.25 14.20 -11.11
CA GLU A 145 -0.96 15.61 -11.30
C GLU A 145 -1.35 16.37 -10.03
N ARG A 146 -0.36 16.99 -9.38
CA ARG A 146 -0.57 17.84 -8.21
C ARG A 146 -0.62 19.29 -8.64
N THR A 147 -1.78 19.93 -8.41
CA THR A 147 -1.97 21.36 -8.64
C THR A 147 -1.94 22.09 -7.30
N THR A 148 -1.05 23.07 -7.22
CA THR A 148 -0.93 23.98 -6.06
C THR A 148 -1.40 25.36 -6.51
N ILE A 149 -2.36 25.93 -5.76
CA ILE A 149 -2.91 27.27 -5.98
C ILE A 149 -2.50 28.15 -4.80
N SER A 150 -1.82 29.25 -5.08
CA SER A 150 -1.48 30.28 -4.08
C SER A 150 -2.43 31.44 -4.21
N VAL A 151 -3.09 31.84 -3.13
CA VAL A 151 -4.04 32.94 -3.07
C VAL A 151 -3.50 34.00 -2.14
N GLY A 152 -3.24 35.18 -2.69
CA GLY A 152 -2.83 36.38 -1.97
C GLY A 152 -4.00 37.04 -1.27
N ILE A 153 -3.72 37.71 -0.15
CA ILE A 153 -4.67 38.47 0.66
C ILE A 153 -4.23 39.93 0.64
N SER A 154 -5.11 40.83 0.21
CA SER A 154 -4.78 42.25 0.14
C SER A 154 -4.37 42.81 1.52
N GLY A 155 -3.22 43.49 1.56
CA GLY A 155 -2.67 44.08 2.80
C GLY A 155 -2.04 43.08 3.78
N GLN A 156 -1.80 41.84 3.36
CA GLN A 156 -1.16 40.79 4.16
C GLN A 156 0.03 40.18 3.41
N THR A 157 1.00 39.66 4.14
CA THR A 157 2.12 38.88 3.60
C THR A 157 1.80 37.39 3.53
N GLU A 158 0.82 36.95 4.34
CA GLU A 158 0.32 35.59 4.40
C GLU A 158 -0.51 35.24 3.15
N ARG A 159 -0.51 33.98 2.80
CA ARG A 159 -1.22 33.43 1.64
C ARG A 159 -2.00 32.20 2.05
N PHE A 160 -3.12 31.97 1.38
CA PHE A 160 -3.75 30.66 1.39
C PHE A 160 -3.12 29.78 0.31
N VAL A 161 -2.92 28.50 0.65
CA VAL A 161 -2.44 27.50 -0.30
C VAL A 161 -3.46 26.37 -0.37
N ALA A 162 -4.01 26.14 -1.55
CA ALA A 162 -4.84 24.97 -1.85
C ALA A 162 -4.06 23.98 -2.68
N VAL A 163 -4.16 22.69 -2.34
CA VAL A 163 -3.51 21.61 -3.07
C VAL A 163 -4.56 20.60 -3.48
N GLY A 164 -4.55 20.23 -4.78
CA GLY A 164 -5.40 19.17 -5.33
C GLY A 164 -4.54 18.15 -6.08
N GLU A 165 -4.97 16.90 -6.06
CA GLU A 165 -4.33 15.82 -6.84
C GLU A 165 -5.37 15.17 -7.75
N VAL A 166 -4.98 14.90 -9.00
CA VAL A 166 -5.76 14.14 -9.98
C VAL A 166 -4.94 12.93 -10.39
N ILE A 167 -5.55 11.75 -10.32
CA ILE A 167 -4.91 10.50 -10.75
C ILE A 167 -5.00 10.41 -12.27
N SER A 168 -3.86 10.37 -12.95
CA SER A 168 -3.76 10.14 -14.40
C SER A 168 -3.57 8.67 -14.74
N PHE A 169 -2.91 7.91 -13.87
CA PHE A 169 -2.80 6.45 -13.96
C PHE A 169 -2.81 5.85 -12.57
N GLU A 170 -3.75 4.94 -12.31
CA GLU A 170 -3.97 4.39 -10.97
C GLU A 170 -2.81 3.51 -10.48
N GLY A 171 -2.17 2.75 -11.40
CA GLY A 171 -1.12 1.82 -11.01
C GLY A 171 -1.57 0.90 -9.87
N PHE A 172 -0.76 0.77 -8.83
CA PHE A 172 -1.05 -0.08 -7.67
C PHE A 172 -2.26 0.37 -6.84
N LEU A 173 -2.66 1.64 -6.93
CA LEU A 173 -3.82 2.17 -6.19
C LEU A 173 -5.12 1.50 -6.61
N GLN A 174 -5.18 0.88 -7.80
CA GLN A 174 -6.33 0.09 -8.23
C GLN A 174 -6.60 -1.12 -7.31
N VAL A 175 -5.57 -1.64 -6.65
CA VAL A 175 -5.66 -2.83 -5.80
C VAL A 175 -5.56 -2.49 -4.32
N TYR A 176 -4.67 -1.56 -3.98
CA TYR A 176 -4.30 -1.28 -2.61
C TYR A 176 -3.93 0.18 -2.38
N MET A 177 -4.62 0.79 -1.44
CA MET A 177 -4.25 2.10 -0.89
C MET A 177 -3.81 1.88 0.57
N GLU A 178 -2.65 2.42 0.92
CA GLU A 178 -2.16 2.38 2.30
C GLU A 178 -2.94 3.38 3.15
N SER A 179 -3.29 3.00 4.39
CA SER A 179 -3.96 3.91 5.31
C SER A 179 -2.96 4.92 5.86
N ASN A 180 -3.32 6.20 5.82
CA ASN A 180 -2.58 7.27 6.46
C ASN A 180 -3.29 7.69 7.75
N ASP A 181 -2.51 8.15 8.75
CA ASP A 181 -3.07 8.60 10.03
C ASP A 181 -3.86 9.93 9.89
N ASP A 182 -3.77 10.59 8.73
CA ASP A 182 -4.42 11.88 8.43
C ASP A 182 -5.84 11.75 7.81
N GLU A 183 -6.36 10.54 7.62
CA GLU A 183 -7.72 10.32 7.04
C GLU A 183 -8.84 10.28 8.11
N THR A 184 -8.58 10.75 9.32
CA THR A 184 -9.59 10.95 10.37
C THR A 184 -9.89 12.44 10.57
N GLU A 185 -10.55 13.08 9.60
CA GLU A 185 -11.39 14.25 9.81
C GLU A 185 -12.63 14.22 8.91
#